data_77a8dc2cc6744ad8c6d5e2cfbfca86d3
#
_entry.id   77a8dc2cc6744ad8c6d5e2cfbfca86d3
#
_cell.length_a   1.000
_cell.length_b   1.000
_cell.length_c   1.000
_cell.angle_alpha   90.00
_cell.angle_beta   90.00
_cell.angle_gamma   90.00
#
_symmetry.space_group_name_H-M   'P 1'
#
loop_
_entity.id
_entity.type
_entity.pdbx_description
1 polymer ?
#
loop_
_entity_poly.entity_id
_entity_poly.type
_entity_poly.pdbx_seq_one_letter_code
_entity_poly.pdbx_strand_id
1 'polypeptide(L)'
;MLYHKYKPLASRVYCTGLALLLVLSEVFSSNVQDTLPGFSRIMRLGLTGCAVLLLAGKIILLTGYEARWQKVLIAVVLVYTAFSSWYGGDLWFFLAALIGLGAKDVDWETALRVYLVTAVAGLVLVQALHFATPLMPYKFYCRNWDFGYGHYNGFGARLVGVFFAWAWL
;
A
#
# COMPACT_ATOMS: atom_id res chain seq x y z
N MET A 1 26.66 5.60 15.32
CA MET A 1 26.16 6.85 15.93
C MET A 1 25.29 7.69 14.97
N LEU A 2 25.59 7.80 13.69
CA LEU A 2 24.75 8.53 12.69
C LEU A 2 23.34 7.95 12.52
N TYR A 3 23.18 6.64 12.62
CA TYR A 3 21.94 5.93 12.37
C TYR A 3 20.77 6.36 13.31
N HIS A 4 21.02 6.54 14.60
CA HIS A 4 19.98 6.99 15.55
C HIS A 4 19.39 8.37 15.22
N LYS A 5 20.18 9.24 14.57
CA LYS A 5 19.76 10.59 14.18
C LYS A 5 18.68 10.58 13.09
N TYR A 6 18.69 9.57 12.22
CA TYR A 6 17.78 9.51 11.07
C TYR A 6 16.56 8.58 11.27
N LYS A 7 16.44 7.93 12.42
CA LYS A 7 15.31 7.03 12.72
C LYS A 7 13.93 7.67 12.53
N PRO A 8 13.68 8.92 13.00
CA PRO A 8 12.37 9.56 12.78
C PRO A 8 12.11 9.89 11.31
N LEU A 9 13.16 10.22 10.53
CA LEU A 9 13.03 10.43 9.10
C LEU A 9 12.71 9.12 8.38
N ALA A 10 13.39 8.03 8.73
CA ALA A 10 13.15 6.71 8.18
C ALA A 10 11.71 6.25 8.39
N SER A 11 11.15 6.45 9.60
CA SER A 11 9.75 6.14 9.90
C SER A 11 8.79 7.01 9.08
N ARG A 12 9.04 8.31 8.96
CA ARG A 12 8.20 9.20 8.13
C ARG A 12 8.19 8.80 6.66
N VAL A 13 9.36 8.55 6.09
CA VAL A 13 9.49 8.13 4.68
C VAL A 13 8.75 6.80 4.45
N TYR A 14 8.91 5.83 5.35
CA TYR A 14 8.18 4.57 5.28
C TYR A 14 6.67 4.76 5.37
N CYS A 15 6.20 5.50 6.37
CA CYS A 15 4.77 5.75 6.57
C CYS A 15 4.13 6.49 5.39
N THR A 16 4.86 7.44 4.77
CA THR A 16 4.38 8.11 3.55
C THR A 16 4.28 7.12 2.39
N GLY A 17 5.30 6.29 2.16
CA GLY A 17 5.26 5.24 1.13
C GLY A 17 4.14 4.23 1.37
N LEU A 18 3.92 3.81 2.61
CA LEU A 18 2.81 2.93 3.01
C LEU A 18 1.45 3.58 2.72
N ALA A 19 1.25 4.83 3.13
CA ALA A 19 0.01 5.56 2.88
C ALA A 19 -0.30 5.68 1.38
N LEU A 20 0.71 5.99 0.55
CA LEU A 20 0.56 6.03 -0.91
C LEU A 20 0.14 4.67 -1.49
N LEU A 21 0.70 3.57 -1.00
CA LEU A 21 0.31 2.23 -1.44
C LEU A 21 -1.10 1.85 -0.98
N LEU A 22 -1.53 2.30 0.20
CA LEU A 22 -2.90 2.10 0.66
C LEU A 22 -3.90 2.87 -0.21
N VAL A 23 -3.63 4.15 -0.49
CA VAL A 23 -4.46 4.95 -1.42
C VAL A 23 -4.50 4.29 -2.79
N LEU A 24 -3.35 3.81 -3.30
CA LEU A 24 -3.28 3.06 -4.53
C LEU A 24 -4.17 1.81 -4.48
N SER A 25 -4.10 1.03 -3.40
CA SER A 25 -4.95 -0.15 -3.21
C SER A 25 -6.43 0.21 -3.22
N GLU A 26 -6.85 1.29 -2.57
CA GLU A 26 -8.25 1.74 -2.57
C GLU A 26 -8.71 2.13 -3.98
N VAL A 27 -7.94 2.92 -4.72
CA VAL A 27 -8.27 3.32 -6.10
C VAL A 27 -8.42 2.10 -7.02
N PHE A 28 -7.48 1.12 -6.93
CA PHE A 28 -7.49 -0.04 -7.81
C PHE A 28 -8.47 -1.15 -7.42
N SER A 29 -8.91 -1.14 -6.17
CA SER A 29 -9.94 -2.06 -5.73
C SER A 29 -11.34 -1.48 -5.85
N SER A 30 -11.44 -0.21 -6.21
CA SER A 30 -12.73 0.47 -6.40
C SER A 30 -13.17 0.48 -7.86
N ASN A 31 -14.48 0.67 -8.09
CA ASN A 31 -15.06 0.75 -9.42
C ASN A 31 -14.71 2.04 -10.19
N VAL A 32 -13.97 2.98 -9.58
CA VAL A 32 -13.53 4.22 -10.23
C VAL A 32 -12.70 3.98 -11.48
N GLN A 33 -11.95 2.88 -11.50
CA GLN A 33 -11.13 2.51 -12.66
C GLN A 33 -11.95 2.23 -13.93
N ASP A 34 -13.18 1.77 -13.77
CA ASP A 34 -14.08 1.48 -14.91
C ASP A 34 -14.72 2.75 -15.46
N THR A 35 -14.98 3.72 -14.58
CA THR A 35 -15.61 5.00 -14.93
C THR A 35 -14.60 6.01 -15.45
N LEU A 36 -13.41 6.05 -14.86
CA LEU A 36 -12.34 7.00 -15.18
C LEU A 36 -11.00 6.30 -15.47
N PRO A 37 -10.91 5.50 -16.56
CA PRO A 37 -9.72 4.65 -16.81
C PRO A 37 -8.44 5.46 -17.03
N GLY A 38 -8.51 6.61 -17.68
CA GLY A 38 -7.36 7.50 -17.90
C GLY A 38 -6.80 8.07 -16.58
N PHE A 39 -7.68 8.57 -15.72
CA PHE A 39 -7.32 9.06 -14.39
C PHE A 39 -6.70 7.95 -13.54
N SER A 40 -7.34 6.78 -13.51
CA SER A 40 -6.87 5.62 -12.74
C SER A 40 -5.48 5.19 -13.19
N ARG A 41 -5.20 5.19 -14.50
CA ARG A 41 -3.88 4.84 -15.04
C ARG A 41 -2.80 5.83 -14.60
N ILE A 42 -3.06 7.13 -14.66
CA ILE A 42 -2.12 8.18 -14.24
C ILE A 42 -1.85 8.07 -12.73
N MET A 43 -2.91 7.93 -11.93
CA MET A 43 -2.79 7.74 -10.47
C MET A 43 -1.97 6.49 -10.13
N ARG A 44 -2.22 5.39 -10.83
CA ARG A 44 -1.46 4.15 -10.65
C ARG A 44 0.04 4.37 -10.88
N LEU A 45 0.41 4.92 -12.01
CA LEU A 45 1.82 5.15 -12.33
C LEU A 45 2.47 6.12 -11.34
N GLY A 46 1.79 7.24 -11.04
CA GLY A 46 2.31 8.25 -10.13
C GLY A 46 2.48 7.74 -8.69
N LEU A 47 1.42 7.17 -8.10
CA LEU A 47 1.46 6.67 -6.73
C LEU A 47 2.41 5.49 -6.58
N THR A 48 2.40 4.55 -7.54
CA THR A 48 3.34 3.42 -7.52
C THR A 48 4.78 3.90 -7.62
N GLY A 49 5.09 4.79 -8.56
CA GLY A 49 6.43 5.34 -8.73
C GLY A 49 6.93 6.07 -7.48
N CYS A 50 6.11 6.96 -6.91
CA CYS A 50 6.45 7.66 -5.68
C CYS A 50 6.65 6.69 -4.49
N ALA A 51 5.75 5.72 -4.31
CA ALA A 51 5.86 4.75 -3.22
C ALA A 51 7.11 3.87 -3.35
N VAL A 52 7.41 3.39 -4.56
CA VAL A 52 8.63 2.60 -4.84
C VAL A 52 9.87 3.42 -4.53
N LEU A 53 9.94 4.68 -4.98
CA LEU A 53 11.09 5.56 -4.71
C LEU A 53 11.28 5.81 -3.21
N LEU A 54 10.20 6.08 -2.47
CA LEU A 54 10.26 6.29 -1.03
C LEU A 54 10.69 5.04 -0.28
N LEU A 55 10.07 3.90 -0.55
CA LEU A 55 10.37 2.65 0.15
C LEU A 55 11.75 2.09 -0.22
N ALA A 56 12.13 2.10 -1.49
CA ALA A 56 13.47 1.70 -1.92
C ALA A 56 14.53 2.65 -1.37
N GLY A 57 14.31 3.96 -1.44
CA GLY A 57 15.19 4.97 -0.86
C GLY A 57 15.35 4.76 0.65
N LYS A 58 14.27 4.46 1.37
CA LYS A 58 14.32 4.13 2.81
C LYS A 58 15.16 2.88 3.06
N ILE A 59 14.96 1.81 2.29
CA ILE A 59 15.71 0.56 2.44
C ILE A 59 17.21 0.78 2.21
N ILE A 60 17.57 1.53 1.17
CA ILE A 60 18.96 1.71 0.74
C ILE A 60 19.68 2.74 1.61
N LEU A 61 19.04 3.87 1.90
CA LEU A 61 19.71 5.05 2.48
C LEU A 61 19.48 5.21 3.99
N LEU A 62 18.31 4.77 4.49
CA LEU A 62 17.87 5.08 5.85
C LEU A 62 17.76 3.84 6.74
N THR A 63 18.06 2.64 6.25
CA THR A 63 18.03 1.41 7.05
C THR A 63 19.45 0.94 7.34
N GLY A 64 19.75 0.69 8.62
CA GLY A 64 21.02 0.15 9.06
C GLY A 64 21.08 -1.37 8.87
N TYR A 65 21.93 -1.83 7.98
CA TYR A 65 22.27 -3.24 7.84
C TYR A 65 23.72 -3.46 8.30
N GLU A 66 23.89 -4.17 9.40
CA GLU A 66 25.20 -4.38 10.02
C GLU A 66 26.03 -5.40 9.24
N ALA A 67 25.42 -6.50 8.82
CA ALA A 67 26.12 -7.57 8.11
C ALA A 67 26.01 -7.43 6.59
N ARG A 68 27.10 -7.71 5.88
CA ARG A 68 27.13 -7.70 4.40
C ARG A 68 26.13 -8.67 3.79
N TRP A 69 25.95 -9.84 4.40
CA TRP A 69 24.99 -10.85 3.90
C TRP A 69 23.55 -10.36 3.91
N GLN A 70 23.16 -9.50 4.87
CA GLN A 70 21.82 -8.89 4.90
C GLN A 70 21.57 -8.04 3.66
N LYS A 71 22.57 -7.23 3.25
CA LYS A 71 22.47 -6.41 2.03
C LYS A 71 22.33 -7.26 0.79
N VAL A 72 23.10 -8.36 0.71
CA VAL A 72 23.01 -9.30 -0.40
C VAL A 72 21.66 -9.97 -0.43
N LEU A 73 21.16 -10.44 0.71
CA LEU A 73 19.83 -11.08 0.79
C LEU A 73 18.72 -10.13 0.35
N ILE A 74 18.75 -8.88 0.79
CA ILE A 74 17.77 -7.86 0.39
C ILE A 74 17.83 -7.60 -1.11
N ALA A 75 19.01 -7.45 -1.67
CA ALA A 75 19.19 -7.28 -3.11
C ALA A 75 18.61 -8.48 -3.89
N VAL A 76 18.90 -9.70 -3.44
CA VAL A 76 18.37 -10.93 -4.06
C VAL A 76 16.84 -10.95 -3.98
N VAL A 77 16.25 -10.65 -2.82
CA VAL A 77 14.78 -10.62 -2.65
C VAL A 77 14.16 -9.56 -3.55
N LEU A 78 14.71 -8.36 -3.60
CA LEU A 78 14.17 -7.28 -4.45
C LEU A 78 14.28 -7.61 -5.94
N VAL A 79 15.41 -8.15 -6.39
CA VAL A 79 15.60 -8.56 -7.79
C VAL A 79 14.64 -9.70 -8.14
N TYR A 80 14.56 -10.73 -7.29
CA TYR A 80 13.67 -11.86 -7.50
C TYR A 80 12.20 -11.43 -7.57
N THR A 81 11.74 -10.61 -6.62
CA THR A 81 10.34 -10.15 -6.58
C THR A 81 10.02 -9.20 -7.72
N ALA A 82 10.97 -8.33 -8.13
CA ALA A 82 10.81 -7.47 -9.29
C ALA A 82 10.70 -8.30 -10.59
N PHE A 83 11.57 -9.30 -10.76
CA PHE A 83 11.53 -10.18 -11.92
C PHE A 83 10.24 -11.01 -11.95
N SER A 84 9.85 -11.61 -10.81
CA SER A 84 8.60 -12.37 -10.70
C SER A 84 7.37 -11.50 -10.99
N SER A 85 7.36 -10.26 -10.51
CA SER A 85 6.29 -9.30 -10.77
C SER A 85 6.23 -8.89 -12.25
N TRP A 86 7.39 -8.70 -12.87
CA TRP A 86 7.47 -8.40 -14.29
C TRP A 86 6.94 -9.55 -15.14
N TYR A 87 7.37 -10.77 -14.85
CA TYR A 87 6.96 -11.96 -15.60
C TYR A 87 5.48 -12.31 -15.36
N GLY A 88 5.01 -12.19 -14.11
CA GLY A 88 3.62 -12.47 -13.73
C GLY A 88 2.62 -11.35 -14.06
N GLY A 89 3.10 -10.17 -14.47
CA GLY A 89 2.26 -8.99 -14.74
C GLY A 89 1.59 -8.38 -13.51
N ASP A 90 2.01 -8.78 -12.30
CA ASP A 90 1.45 -8.32 -11.03
C ASP A 90 2.51 -7.67 -10.15
N LEU A 91 2.39 -6.35 -9.95
CA LEU A 91 3.31 -5.57 -9.13
C LEU A 91 3.15 -5.76 -7.62
N TRP A 92 2.04 -6.31 -7.16
CA TRP A 92 1.75 -6.40 -5.72
C TRP A 92 2.77 -7.24 -4.97
N PHE A 93 3.34 -8.26 -5.60
CA PHE A 93 4.37 -9.09 -4.97
C PHE A 93 5.65 -8.30 -4.69
N PHE A 94 6.10 -7.47 -5.63
CA PHE A 94 7.24 -6.57 -5.44
C PHE A 94 6.95 -5.49 -4.39
N LEU A 95 5.76 -4.89 -4.43
CA LEU A 95 5.34 -3.87 -3.46
C LEU A 95 5.26 -4.44 -2.05
N ALA A 96 4.75 -5.67 -1.88
CA ALA A 96 4.74 -6.37 -0.60
C ALA A 96 6.16 -6.60 -0.04
N ALA A 97 7.10 -6.98 -0.90
CA ALA A 97 8.51 -7.10 -0.50
C ALA A 97 9.10 -5.75 -0.05
N LEU A 98 8.82 -4.65 -0.76
CA LEU A 98 9.25 -3.31 -0.36
C LEU A 98 8.66 -2.90 1.00
N ILE A 99 7.37 -3.18 1.25
CA ILE A 99 6.74 -2.91 2.54
C ILE A 99 7.43 -3.72 3.65
N GLY A 100 7.58 -5.03 3.46
CA GLY A 100 8.17 -5.90 4.47
C GLY A 100 9.63 -5.56 4.78
N LEU A 101 10.47 -5.38 3.75
CA LEU A 101 11.86 -5.00 3.93
C LEU A 101 12.03 -3.56 4.46
N GLY A 102 11.13 -2.67 4.04
CA GLY A 102 11.10 -1.29 4.50
C GLY A 102 10.65 -1.13 5.97
N ALA A 103 9.97 -2.10 6.56
CA ALA A 103 9.48 -2.03 7.93
C ALA A 103 10.59 -2.10 9.00
N LYS A 104 11.80 -2.55 8.63
CA LYS A 104 12.93 -2.57 9.56
C LYS A 104 13.20 -1.17 10.11
N ASP A 105 13.38 -1.07 11.44
CA ASP A 105 13.67 0.16 12.17
C ASP A 105 12.57 1.25 12.11
N VAL A 106 11.36 0.85 11.75
CA VAL A 106 10.18 1.70 11.79
C VAL A 106 9.50 1.55 13.14
N ASP A 107 8.96 2.63 13.66
CA ASP A 107 8.06 2.59 14.81
C ASP A 107 6.73 1.95 14.40
N TRP A 108 6.50 0.76 14.97
CA TRP A 108 5.36 -0.08 14.63
C TRP A 108 4.01 0.56 14.94
N GLU A 109 3.91 1.23 16.08
CA GLU A 109 2.68 1.91 16.48
C GLU A 109 2.32 3.04 15.51
N THR A 110 3.31 3.85 15.12
CA THR A 110 3.12 4.90 14.11
C THR A 110 2.71 4.31 12.76
N ALA A 111 3.33 3.21 12.34
CA ALA A 111 2.96 2.55 11.08
C ALA A 111 1.52 2.02 11.09
N LEU A 112 1.08 1.40 12.20
CA LEU A 112 -0.30 0.94 12.37
C LEU A 112 -1.30 2.08 12.41
N ARG A 113 -0.99 3.18 13.08
CA ARG A 113 -1.85 4.38 13.10
C ARG A 113 -2.01 4.96 11.69
N VAL A 114 -0.93 5.07 10.93
CA VAL A 114 -0.99 5.52 9.53
C VAL A 114 -1.82 4.56 8.69
N TYR A 115 -1.61 3.26 8.85
CA TYR A 115 -2.44 2.26 8.17
C TYR A 115 -3.93 2.45 8.51
N LEU A 116 -4.27 2.50 9.79
CA LEU A 116 -5.65 2.62 10.26
C LEU A 116 -6.33 3.89 9.72
N VAL A 117 -5.67 5.04 9.88
CA VAL A 117 -6.23 6.32 9.42
C VAL A 117 -6.42 6.32 7.91
N THR A 118 -5.42 5.86 7.14
CA THR A 118 -5.50 5.85 5.68
C THR A 118 -6.55 4.85 5.17
N ALA A 119 -6.64 3.67 5.76
CA ALA A 119 -7.62 2.66 5.38
C ALA A 119 -9.06 3.09 5.71
N VAL A 120 -9.28 3.67 6.89
CA VAL A 120 -10.61 4.21 7.28
C VAL A 120 -11.00 5.37 6.37
N ALA A 121 -10.08 6.31 6.11
CA ALA A 121 -10.36 7.43 5.21
C ALA A 121 -10.68 6.93 3.79
N GLY A 122 -9.95 5.92 3.28
CA GLY A 122 -10.21 5.29 1.99
C GLY A 122 -11.58 4.63 1.94
N LEU A 123 -11.92 3.83 2.97
CA LEU A 123 -13.23 3.20 3.08
C LEU A 123 -14.36 4.25 3.06
N VAL A 124 -14.26 5.28 3.89
CA VAL A 124 -15.27 6.34 3.97
C VAL A 124 -15.41 7.07 2.63
N LEU A 125 -14.29 7.40 2.00
CA LEU A 125 -14.28 8.06 0.70
C LEU A 125 -14.93 7.21 -0.38
N VAL A 126 -14.56 5.92 -0.49
CA VAL A 126 -15.15 5.00 -1.48
C VAL A 126 -16.65 4.87 -1.26
N GLN A 127 -17.11 4.69 0.01
CA GLN A 127 -18.54 4.61 0.31
C GLN A 127 -19.26 5.93 0.01
N ALA A 128 -18.70 7.07 0.38
CA ALA A 128 -19.29 8.37 0.08
C ALA A 128 -19.44 8.58 -1.43
N LEU A 129 -18.43 8.27 -2.23
CA LEU A 129 -18.48 8.36 -3.69
C LEU A 129 -19.46 7.34 -4.30
N HIS A 130 -19.53 6.13 -3.75
CA HIS A 130 -20.44 5.10 -4.19
C HIS A 130 -21.93 5.49 -4.01
N PHE A 131 -22.28 6.06 -2.85
CA PHE A 131 -23.66 6.45 -2.58
C PHE A 131 -24.04 7.83 -3.10
N ALA A 132 -23.09 8.76 -3.20
CA ALA A 132 -23.35 10.16 -3.57
C ALA A 132 -23.17 10.46 -5.07
N THR A 133 -22.49 9.60 -5.81
CA THR A 133 -22.10 9.90 -7.20
C THR A 133 -22.21 8.68 -8.13
N PRO A 134 -22.39 8.88 -9.45
CA PRO A 134 -22.31 7.80 -10.42
C PRO A 134 -20.87 7.35 -10.72
N LEU A 135 -19.85 7.96 -10.08
CA LEU A 135 -18.44 7.65 -10.34
C LEU A 135 -18.03 6.26 -9.88
N MET A 136 -18.75 5.69 -8.93
CA MET A 136 -18.51 4.34 -8.42
C MET A 136 -19.81 3.53 -8.47
N PRO A 137 -20.28 3.12 -9.66
CA PRO A 137 -21.48 2.31 -9.78
C PRO A 137 -21.25 0.99 -9.05
N TYR A 138 -22.28 0.50 -8.37
CA TYR A 138 -22.22 -0.81 -7.77
C TYR A 138 -22.39 -1.90 -8.82
N LYS A 139 -21.75 -3.04 -8.57
CA LYS A 139 -21.91 -4.26 -9.36
C LYS A 139 -22.52 -5.35 -8.46
N PHE A 140 -23.39 -6.14 -9.04
CA PHE A 140 -24.05 -7.22 -8.34
C PHE A 140 -23.42 -8.55 -8.76
N TYR A 141 -22.67 -9.18 -7.86
CA TYR A 141 -22.03 -10.46 -8.10
C TYR A 141 -22.66 -11.56 -7.26
N CYS A 142 -23.17 -12.61 -7.90
CA CYS A 142 -23.66 -13.79 -7.19
C CYS A 142 -24.61 -13.46 -6.01
N ARG A 143 -25.53 -12.51 -6.21
CA ARG A 143 -26.47 -11.99 -5.19
C ARG A 143 -25.85 -11.14 -4.09
N ASN A 144 -24.60 -10.72 -4.21
CA ASN A 144 -23.95 -9.87 -3.23
C ASN A 144 -23.58 -8.51 -3.85
N TRP A 145 -23.71 -7.45 -3.04
CA TRP A 145 -23.29 -6.10 -3.41
C TRP A 145 -21.80 -5.93 -3.24
N ASP A 146 -21.14 -5.23 -4.17
CA ASP A 146 -19.69 -4.97 -4.12
C ASP A 146 -19.30 -3.73 -3.33
N PHE A 147 -20.27 -2.90 -2.96
CA PHE A 147 -20.05 -1.64 -2.21
C PHE A 147 -18.97 -0.74 -2.85
N GLY A 148 -18.91 -0.69 -4.17
CA GLY A 148 -17.95 0.13 -4.91
C GLY A 148 -16.54 -0.47 -5.07
N TYR A 149 -16.30 -1.70 -4.60
CA TYR A 149 -14.97 -2.34 -4.63
C TYR A 149 -14.78 -3.39 -5.75
N GLY A 150 -15.65 -3.44 -6.71
CA GLY A 150 -15.55 -4.37 -7.84
C GLY A 150 -15.78 -5.85 -7.49
N HIS A 151 -15.72 -6.21 -6.21
CA HIS A 151 -16.03 -7.54 -5.69
C HIS A 151 -16.45 -7.45 -4.22
N TYR A 152 -17.47 -8.21 -3.83
CA TYR A 152 -18.02 -8.17 -2.46
C TYR A 152 -16.97 -8.50 -1.36
N ASN A 153 -15.99 -9.37 -1.64
CA ASN A 153 -14.90 -9.65 -0.71
C ASN A 153 -13.95 -8.46 -0.50
N GLY A 154 -13.89 -7.52 -1.44
CA GLY A 154 -13.02 -6.35 -1.36
C GLY A 154 -13.35 -5.48 -0.16
N PHE A 155 -14.63 -5.17 0.05
CA PHE A 155 -15.10 -4.42 1.20
C PHE A 155 -14.86 -5.15 2.53
N GLY A 156 -15.22 -6.46 2.59
CA GLY A 156 -15.01 -7.27 3.79
C GLY A 156 -13.53 -7.38 4.19
N ALA A 157 -12.64 -7.58 3.24
CA ALA A 157 -11.20 -7.66 3.51
C ALA A 157 -10.65 -6.37 4.13
N ARG A 158 -11.15 -5.20 3.72
CA ARG A 158 -10.74 -3.92 4.30
C ARG A 158 -11.25 -3.71 5.71
N LEU A 159 -12.50 -4.06 5.97
CA LEU A 159 -13.06 -4.00 7.32
C LEU A 159 -12.26 -4.89 8.28
N VAL A 160 -11.90 -6.10 7.86
CA VAL A 160 -11.06 -7.01 8.65
C VAL A 160 -9.69 -6.38 8.92
N GLY A 161 -9.03 -5.80 7.91
CA GLY A 161 -7.74 -5.12 8.08
C GLY A 161 -7.82 -3.94 9.05
N VAL A 162 -8.86 -3.10 8.95
CA VAL A 162 -9.11 -1.98 9.87
C VAL A 162 -9.33 -2.48 11.30
N PHE A 163 -10.15 -3.53 11.46
CA PHE A 163 -10.41 -4.12 12.78
C PHE A 163 -9.13 -4.66 13.44
N PHE A 164 -8.32 -5.41 12.70
CA PHE A 164 -7.05 -5.91 13.25
C PHE A 164 -6.08 -4.78 13.61
N ALA A 165 -5.94 -3.75 12.78
CA ALA A 165 -5.09 -2.63 13.10
C ALA A 165 -5.56 -1.86 14.34
N TRP A 166 -6.87 -1.68 14.49
CA TRP A 166 -7.47 -1.06 15.67
C TRP A 166 -7.29 -1.91 16.93
N ALA A 167 -7.45 -3.22 16.83
CA ALA A 167 -7.31 -4.13 17.97
C ALA A 167 -5.86 -4.24 18.50
N TRP A 168 -4.87 -3.88 17.67
CA TRP A 168 -3.45 -3.88 18.06
C TRP A 168 -2.95 -2.53 18.60
N LEU A 169 -3.69 -1.44 18.45
CA LEU A 169 -3.38 -0.11 18.97
C LEU A 169 -3.96 0.12 20.35
#